data_2ffea2280a5174ec11aa6e2fb30b2c99
#
_entry.id   2ffea2280a5174ec11aa6e2fb30b2c99
#
_cell.length_a   1.000
_cell.length_b   1.000
_cell.length_c   1.000
_cell.angle_alpha   90.00
_cell.angle_beta   90.00
_cell.angle_gamma   90.00
#
_symmetry.space_group_name_H-M   'P 1'
#
loop_
_entity.id
_entity.type
_entity.pdbx_description
1 polymer ?
#
loop_
_entity_poly.entity_id
_entity_poly.type
_entity_poly.pdbx_seq_one_letter_code
_entity_poly.pdbx_strand_id
1 'polypeptide(L)'
;MTLKYYHAEPAANSLKSMIPLIEKGLPFQSVYVDLHKFEQHADWFVAINPEGQVPVLDHDGVIITHTTVINEYLEDVFPDIPLRPRDPVGAARMRYWNKFCDEQVMNYVSIHGWHRMVSIIARSIESDEFDRLMQHIPLPDQRKKWRAARSGFSEAELANATEKILFAVDKVEKQLAQTAWIAGDEYTLADINFYSYCGMSVERMFPELAIGKRCPRLIEWREKMTARPAVARALAGEDRTAPGLRTWTGEAR
;
A
#
# COMPACT_ATOMS: atom_id res chain seq x y z
N MET A 1 12.31 -20.77 -12.76
CA MET A 1 11.40 -19.65 -12.45
C MET A 1 11.88 -18.99 -11.17
N THR A 2 12.28 -17.73 -11.25
CA THR A 2 12.76 -16.95 -10.11
C THR A 2 11.94 -15.67 -10.01
N LEU A 3 11.26 -15.50 -8.89
CA LEU A 3 10.59 -14.25 -8.56
C LEU A 3 11.44 -13.49 -7.55
N LYS A 4 11.73 -12.20 -7.83
CA LYS A 4 12.29 -11.28 -6.84
C LYS A 4 11.30 -10.15 -6.61
N TYR A 5 11.07 -9.82 -5.35
CA TYR A 5 10.14 -8.78 -4.96
C TYR A 5 10.88 -7.69 -4.20
N TYR A 6 11.06 -6.55 -4.85
CA TYR A 6 11.66 -5.36 -4.26
C TYR A 6 10.59 -4.56 -3.53
N HIS A 7 10.76 -4.35 -2.24
CA HIS A 7 9.73 -3.74 -1.40
C HIS A 7 10.34 -2.95 -0.24
N ALA A 8 9.52 -2.15 0.41
CA ALA A 8 9.85 -1.48 1.66
C ALA A 8 9.07 -2.11 2.83
N GLU A 9 8.73 -1.31 3.83
CA GLU A 9 7.93 -1.71 4.98
C GLU A 9 6.61 -2.39 4.58
N PRO A 10 6.05 -3.33 5.39
CA PRO A 10 4.79 -4.02 5.09
C PRO A 10 3.60 -3.08 5.32
N ALA A 11 3.53 -2.06 4.50
CA ALA A 11 2.47 -1.08 4.49
C ALA A 11 2.16 -0.67 3.06
N ALA A 12 0.96 -0.14 2.85
CA ALA A 12 0.53 0.44 1.58
C ALA A 12 0.91 -0.41 0.35
N ASN A 13 1.66 0.17 -0.58
CA ASN A 13 1.99 -0.47 -1.84
C ASN A 13 2.78 -1.78 -1.70
N SER A 14 3.74 -1.84 -0.78
CA SER A 14 4.51 -3.08 -0.56
C SER A 14 3.62 -4.22 -0.08
N LEU A 15 2.73 -3.95 0.87
CA LEU A 15 1.79 -4.95 1.37
C LEU A 15 0.80 -5.41 0.29
N LYS A 16 0.31 -4.49 -0.55
CA LYS A 16 -0.68 -4.75 -1.59
C LYS A 16 -0.28 -5.84 -2.59
N SER A 17 1.01 -5.96 -2.93
CA SER A 17 1.48 -7.00 -3.84
C SER A 17 2.20 -8.15 -3.13
N MET A 18 2.64 -7.98 -1.88
CA MET A 18 3.20 -9.07 -1.08
C MET A 18 2.12 -10.09 -0.70
N ILE A 19 0.92 -9.63 -0.29
CA ILE A 19 -0.17 -10.52 0.07
C ILE A 19 -0.53 -11.48 -1.08
N PRO A 20 -0.75 -11.04 -2.33
CA PRO A 20 -1.02 -11.95 -3.45
C PRO A 20 0.08 -12.99 -3.71
N LEU A 21 1.35 -12.61 -3.59
CA LEU A 21 2.47 -13.56 -3.70
C LEU A 21 2.36 -14.69 -2.67
N ILE A 22 2.07 -14.33 -1.42
CA ILE A 22 1.94 -15.28 -0.32
C ILE A 22 0.65 -16.10 -0.43
N GLU A 23 -0.49 -15.48 -0.77
CA GLU A 23 -1.78 -16.17 -0.96
C GLU A 23 -1.69 -17.26 -2.04
N LYS A 24 -0.95 -16.96 -3.11
CA LYS A 24 -0.73 -17.92 -4.21
C LYS A 24 0.35 -18.97 -3.89
N GLY A 25 0.98 -18.89 -2.71
CA GLY A 25 2.05 -19.82 -2.32
C GLY A 25 3.30 -19.72 -3.20
N LEU A 26 3.52 -18.61 -3.85
CA LEU A 26 4.64 -18.41 -4.77
C LEU A 26 5.94 -18.19 -3.97
N PRO A 27 7.00 -18.96 -4.24
CA PRO A 27 8.31 -18.68 -3.67
C PRO A 27 8.92 -17.46 -4.34
N PHE A 28 9.39 -16.50 -3.55
CA PHE A 28 10.07 -15.31 -4.06
C PHE A 28 11.26 -14.91 -3.18
N GLN A 29 12.25 -14.29 -3.81
CA GLN A 29 13.33 -13.62 -3.10
C GLN A 29 12.86 -12.23 -2.68
N SER A 30 12.82 -11.99 -1.38
CA SER A 30 12.51 -10.69 -0.81
C SER A 30 13.75 -9.80 -0.85
N VAL A 31 13.62 -8.60 -1.45
CA VAL A 31 14.67 -7.59 -1.52
C VAL A 31 14.16 -6.31 -0.88
N TYR A 32 14.64 -6.02 0.31
CA TYR A 32 14.25 -4.81 1.02
C TYR A 32 14.96 -3.57 0.45
N VAL A 33 14.20 -2.49 0.27
CA VAL A 33 14.68 -1.18 -0.19
C VAL A 33 14.38 -0.16 0.90
N ASP A 34 15.42 0.38 1.52
CA ASP A 34 15.29 1.31 2.65
C ASP A 34 14.90 2.72 2.17
N LEU A 35 13.60 3.02 2.25
CA LEU A 35 13.06 4.33 1.86
C LEU A 35 13.56 5.47 2.75
N HIS A 36 13.95 5.17 3.99
CA HIS A 36 14.50 6.19 4.91
C HIS A 36 15.91 6.61 4.51
N LYS A 37 16.63 5.73 3.82
CA LYS A 37 17.95 6.04 3.23
C LYS A 37 17.89 6.46 1.77
N PHE A 38 16.69 6.65 1.22
CA PHE A 38 16.50 6.99 -0.18
C PHE A 38 17.07 5.95 -1.18
N GLU A 39 17.18 4.68 -0.77
CA GLU A 39 17.73 3.63 -1.64
C GLU A 39 16.93 3.45 -2.93
N GLN A 40 15.62 3.76 -2.92
CA GLN A 40 14.79 3.75 -4.11
C GLN A 40 15.21 4.79 -5.18
N HIS A 41 16.07 5.73 -4.82
CA HIS A 41 16.62 6.75 -5.72
C HIS A 41 18.13 6.56 -5.96
N ALA A 42 18.72 5.51 -5.43
CA ALA A 42 20.10 5.14 -5.73
C ALA A 42 20.21 4.56 -7.14
N ASP A 43 21.37 4.73 -7.78
CA ASP A 43 21.61 4.31 -9.17
C ASP A 43 21.26 2.85 -9.43
N TRP A 44 21.56 1.95 -8.47
CA TRP A 44 21.26 0.53 -8.61
C TRP A 44 19.77 0.23 -8.71
N PHE A 45 18.94 0.97 -7.96
CA PHE A 45 17.50 0.75 -7.98
C PHE A 45 16.82 1.49 -9.14
N VAL A 46 17.27 2.70 -9.46
CA VAL A 46 16.77 3.47 -10.62
C VAL A 46 17.09 2.74 -11.93
N ALA A 47 18.19 1.97 -12.00
CA ALA A 47 18.46 1.08 -13.13
C ALA A 47 17.43 -0.05 -13.30
N ILE A 48 16.77 -0.49 -12.20
CA ILE A 48 15.70 -1.48 -12.20
C ILE A 48 14.34 -0.80 -12.47
N ASN A 49 14.05 0.27 -11.73
CA ASN A 49 12.83 1.05 -11.89
C ASN A 49 13.17 2.54 -12.00
N PRO A 50 13.15 3.11 -13.22
CA PRO A 50 13.47 4.53 -13.45
C PRO A 50 12.56 5.52 -12.73
N GLU A 51 11.39 5.09 -12.26
CA GLU A 51 10.51 5.93 -11.44
C GLU A 51 10.96 6.05 -9.97
N GLY A 52 11.92 5.20 -9.54
CA GLY A 52 12.40 5.20 -8.15
C GLY A 52 11.29 4.88 -7.15
N GLN A 53 10.44 3.91 -7.45
CA GLN A 53 9.31 3.50 -6.61
C GLN A 53 9.30 2.00 -6.34
N VAL A 54 8.87 1.63 -5.13
CA VAL A 54 8.56 0.25 -4.75
C VAL A 54 7.04 0.07 -4.66
N PRO A 55 6.54 -1.16 -4.86
CA PRO A 55 7.27 -2.38 -5.14
C PRO A 55 7.61 -2.56 -6.63
N VAL A 56 8.54 -3.48 -6.87
CA VAL A 56 8.85 -4.02 -8.19
C VAL A 56 8.86 -5.54 -8.11
N LEU A 57 8.28 -6.20 -9.09
CA LEU A 57 8.40 -7.63 -9.29
C LEU A 57 9.35 -7.87 -10.47
N ASP A 58 10.39 -8.68 -10.25
CA ASP A 58 11.26 -9.23 -11.28
C ASP A 58 10.90 -10.71 -11.46
N HIS A 59 10.42 -11.08 -12.61
CA HIS A 59 10.15 -12.44 -12.99
C HIS A 59 11.11 -12.88 -14.10
N ASP A 60 12.14 -13.65 -13.74
CA ASP A 60 13.19 -14.14 -14.66
C ASP A 60 13.81 -13.00 -15.51
N GLY A 61 14.03 -11.82 -14.93
CA GLY A 61 14.59 -10.63 -15.59
C GLY A 61 13.56 -9.71 -16.23
N VAL A 62 12.27 -10.06 -16.24
CA VAL A 62 11.18 -9.17 -16.68
C VAL A 62 10.72 -8.32 -15.51
N ILE A 63 10.89 -7.02 -15.64
CA ILE A 63 10.53 -6.04 -14.59
C ILE A 63 9.08 -5.61 -14.75
N ILE A 64 8.29 -5.80 -13.69
CA ILE A 64 6.89 -5.37 -13.60
C ILE A 64 6.75 -4.38 -12.45
N THR A 65 6.23 -3.20 -12.74
CA THR A 65 6.01 -2.11 -11.78
C THR A 65 4.52 -1.83 -11.62
N HIS A 66 4.16 -0.98 -10.65
CA HIS A 66 2.79 -0.65 -10.26
C HIS A 66 1.99 -1.83 -9.69
N THR A 67 1.57 -1.69 -8.45
CA THR A 67 0.95 -2.77 -7.67
C THR A 67 -0.26 -3.43 -8.32
N THR A 68 -1.13 -2.64 -8.96
CA THR A 68 -2.31 -3.19 -9.65
C THR A 68 -1.90 -4.00 -10.88
N VAL A 69 -0.85 -3.54 -11.61
CA VAL A 69 -0.29 -4.28 -12.76
C VAL A 69 0.39 -5.57 -12.29
N ILE A 70 1.20 -5.51 -11.22
CA ILE A 70 1.83 -6.69 -10.62
C ILE A 70 0.75 -7.73 -10.24
N ASN A 71 -0.30 -7.28 -9.57
CA ASN A 71 -1.36 -8.19 -9.09
C ASN A 71 -2.15 -8.82 -10.25
N GLU A 72 -2.51 -8.08 -11.29
CA GLU A 72 -3.16 -8.65 -12.48
C GLU A 72 -2.22 -9.59 -13.24
N TYR A 73 -0.93 -9.27 -13.33
CA TYR A 73 0.08 -10.15 -13.90
C TYR A 73 0.16 -11.48 -13.15
N LEU A 74 0.15 -11.46 -11.81
CA LEU A 74 0.15 -12.66 -11.00
C LEU A 74 -1.11 -13.51 -11.22
N GLU A 75 -2.27 -12.89 -11.48
CA GLU A 75 -3.50 -13.60 -11.85
C GLU A 75 -3.41 -14.30 -13.21
N ASP A 76 -2.77 -13.65 -14.18
CA ASP A 76 -2.64 -14.19 -15.52
C ASP A 76 -1.61 -15.32 -15.61
N VAL A 77 -0.50 -15.20 -14.88
CA VAL A 77 0.61 -16.17 -14.94
C VAL A 77 0.45 -17.33 -13.95
N PHE A 78 -0.20 -17.09 -12.81
CA PHE A 78 -0.38 -18.08 -11.73
C PHE A 78 -1.87 -18.23 -11.35
N PRO A 79 -2.71 -18.80 -12.22
CA PRO A 79 -4.17 -18.83 -12.05
C PRO A 79 -4.69 -19.86 -11.07
N ASP A 80 -3.85 -20.75 -10.52
CA ASP A 80 -4.28 -21.92 -9.72
C ASP A 80 -5.01 -21.51 -8.44
N ILE A 81 -4.55 -20.45 -7.77
CA ILE A 81 -5.20 -19.85 -6.61
C ILE A 81 -5.72 -18.46 -7.02
N PRO A 82 -6.96 -18.35 -7.52
CA PRO A 82 -7.47 -17.11 -8.05
C PRO A 82 -7.81 -16.12 -6.93
N LEU A 83 -7.39 -14.87 -7.12
CA LEU A 83 -7.78 -13.70 -6.34
C LEU A 83 -8.61 -12.73 -7.20
N ARG A 84 -8.95 -13.16 -8.40
CA ARG A 84 -9.82 -12.47 -9.36
C ARG A 84 -10.98 -13.40 -9.72
N PRO A 85 -12.24 -12.93 -9.62
CA PRO A 85 -13.38 -13.71 -10.08
C PRO A 85 -13.23 -14.16 -11.53
N ARG A 86 -13.67 -15.40 -11.82
CA ARG A 86 -13.57 -15.95 -13.18
C ARG A 86 -14.62 -15.37 -14.12
N ASP A 87 -15.78 -14.99 -13.59
CA ASP A 87 -16.82 -14.37 -14.39
C ASP A 87 -16.49 -12.90 -14.70
N PRO A 88 -16.84 -12.42 -15.92
CA PRO A 88 -16.48 -11.06 -16.33
C PRO A 88 -17.10 -9.95 -15.48
N VAL A 89 -18.29 -10.17 -14.92
CA VAL A 89 -19.00 -9.16 -14.11
C VAL A 89 -18.34 -9.04 -12.74
N GLY A 90 -18.01 -10.16 -12.10
CA GLY A 90 -17.24 -10.16 -10.85
C GLY A 90 -15.86 -9.55 -11.02
N ALA A 91 -15.15 -9.91 -12.10
CA ALA A 91 -13.86 -9.29 -12.42
C ALA A 91 -13.97 -7.78 -12.65
N ALA A 92 -15.03 -7.32 -13.32
CA ALA A 92 -15.27 -5.87 -13.50
C ALA A 92 -15.55 -5.16 -12.18
N ARG A 93 -16.31 -5.78 -11.26
CA ARG A 93 -16.56 -5.24 -9.90
C ARG A 93 -15.27 -5.13 -9.09
N MET A 94 -14.44 -6.17 -9.12
CA MET A 94 -13.13 -6.17 -8.46
C MET A 94 -12.24 -5.03 -9.00
N ARG A 95 -12.15 -4.87 -10.32
CA ARG A 95 -11.37 -3.81 -10.97
C ARG A 95 -11.92 -2.42 -10.67
N TYR A 96 -13.24 -2.26 -10.57
CA TYR A 96 -13.87 -1.01 -10.13
C TYR A 96 -13.38 -0.61 -8.74
N TRP A 97 -13.37 -1.55 -7.77
CA TRP A 97 -12.90 -1.28 -6.42
C TRP A 97 -11.39 -1.03 -6.37
N ASN A 98 -10.59 -1.74 -7.16
CA ASN A 98 -9.15 -1.47 -7.28
C ASN A 98 -8.90 -0.05 -7.79
N LYS A 99 -9.59 0.33 -8.86
CA LYS A 99 -9.50 1.70 -9.42
C LYS A 99 -9.95 2.75 -8.40
N PHE A 100 -11.05 2.51 -7.70
CA PHE A 100 -11.52 3.40 -6.63
C PHE A 100 -10.46 3.56 -5.53
N CYS A 101 -9.82 2.47 -5.10
CA CYS A 101 -8.76 2.54 -4.10
C CYS A 101 -7.55 3.33 -4.60
N ASP A 102 -7.09 3.07 -5.81
CA ASP A 102 -5.89 3.70 -6.37
C ASP A 102 -6.08 5.21 -6.63
N GLU A 103 -7.27 5.62 -7.10
CA GLU A 103 -7.54 7.01 -7.48
C GLU A 103 -8.15 7.85 -6.34
N GLN A 104 -9.00 7.24 -5.50
CA GLN A 104 -9.81 7.97 -4.52
C GLN A 104 -9.43 7.69 -3.06
N VAL A 105 -8.65 6.66 -2.76
CA VAL A 105 -8.27 6.31 -1.38
C VAL A 105 -6.79 6.58 -1.15
N MET A 106 -5.93 5.99 -1.96
CA MET A 106 -4.48 6.02 -1.79
C MET A 106 -3.92 7.44 -1.67
N ASN A 107 -4.37 8.36 -2.53
CA ASN A 107 -3.87 9.73 -2.53
C ASN A 107 -4.17 10.46 -1.21
N TYR A 108 -5.36 10.27 -0.65
CA TYR A 108 -5.78 10.97 0.58
C TYR A 108 -5.20 10.34 1.84
N VAL A 109 -5.13 9.01 1.90
CA VAL A 109 -4.42 8.30 2.97
C VAL A 109 -2.93 8.68 2.96
N SER A 110 -2.34 8.80 1.78
CA SER A 110 -0.96 9.25 1.60
C SER A 110 -0.70 10.63 2.19
N ILE A 111 -1.61 11.61 2.01
CA ILE A 111 -1.45 12.96 2.58
C ILE A 111 -1.26 12.89 4.10
N HIS A 112 -2.11 12.14 4.80
CA HIS A 112 -1.99 11.98 6.26
C HIS A 112 -0.74 11.18 6.67
N GLY A 113 -0.39 10.14 5.93
CA GLY A 113 0.84 9.38 6.16
C GLY A 113 2.08 10.25 6.01
N TRP A 114 2.13 11.07 4.98
CA TRP A 114 3.22 12.01 4.75
C TRP A 114 3.26 13.12 5.80
N HIS A 115 2.10 13.65 6.17
CA HIS A 115 2.01 14.67 7.23
C HIS A 115 2.51 14.14 8.58
N ARG A 116 2.16 12.91 8.98
CA ARG A 116 2.46 12.37 10.31
C ARG A 116 3.84 11.73 10.42
N MET A 117 4.31 11.07 9.38
CA MET A 117 5.55 10.26 9.41
C MET A 117 6.67 10.88 8.57
N VAL A 118 6.41 11.12 7.29
CA VAL A 118 7.46 11.57 6.38
C VAL A 118 7.91 13.00 6.69
N SER A 119 7.03 13.84 7.21
CA SER A 119 7.37 15.21 7.61
C SER A 119 8.45 15.25 8.71
N ILE A 120 8.46 14.29 9.61
CA ILE A 120 9.48 14.18 10.67
C ILE A 120 10.85 13.98 10.02
N ILE A 121 10.93 13.04 9.07
CA ILE A 121 12.16 12.75 8.33
C ILE A 121 12.56 13.95 7.47
N ALA A 122 11.63 14.50 6.69
CA ALA A 122 11.91 15.63 5.81
C ALA A 122 12.46 16.88 6.55
N ARG A 123 12.00 17.11 7.78
CA ARG A 123 12.45 18.22 8.63
C ARG A 123 13.77 17.97 9.34
N SER A 124 14.13 16.70 9.58
CA SER A 124 15.40 16.34 10.23
C SER A 124 16.60 16.41 9.28
N ILE A 125 16.39 16.46 7.96
CA ILE A 125 17.45 16.54 6.95
C ILE A 125 17.93 17.98 6.84
N GLU A 126 19.25 18.23 6.88
CA GLU A 126 19.84 19.54 6.63
C GLU A 126 19.46 20.09 5.25
N SER A 127 19.38 21.44 5.12
CA SER A 127 18.82 22.08 3.92
C SER A 127 19.57 21.72 2.64
N ASP A 128 20.90 21.79 2.66
CA ASP A 128 21.73 21.50 1.48
C ASP A 128 21.64 20.02 1.07
N GLU A 129 21.54 19.15 2.06
CA GLU A 129 21.35 17.72 1.83
C GLU A 129 19.97 17.42 1.27
N PHE A 130 18.93 18.07 1.81
CA PHE A 130 17.57 17.93 1.31
C PHE A 130 17.48 18.32 -0.17
N ASP A 131 18.07 19.48 -0.54
CA ASP A 131 18.05 19.94 -1.93
C ASP A 131 18.80 19.00 -2.88
N ARG A 132 19.92 18.43 -2.43
CA ARG A 132 20.64 17.39 -3.17
C ARG A 132 19.77 16.14 -3.37
N LEU A 133 19.13 15.62 -2.32
CA LEU A 133 18.23 14.48 -2.42
C LEU A 133 17.06 14.74 -3.38
N MET A 134 16.48 15.96 -3.35
CA MET A 134 15.38 16.32 -4.26
C MET A 134 15.80 16.27 -5.74
N GLN A 135 17.05 16.52 -6.07
CA GLN A 135 17.57 16.44 -7.44
C GLN A 135 17.63 14.99 -7.95
N HIS A 136 17.85 14.02 -7.07
CA HIS A 136 17.93 12.59 -7.40
C HIS A 136 16.57 11.89 -7.49
N ILE A 137 15.49 12.51 -7.01
CA ILE A 137 14.14 11.93 -7.11
C ILE A 137 13.64 12.07 -8.55
N PRO A 138 13.36 10.97 -9.29
CA PRO A 138 13.00 11.06 -10.71
C PRO A 138 11.66 11.77 -10.94
N LEU A 139 10.63 11.45 -10.14
CA LEU A 139 9.26 11.91 -10.36
C LEU A 139 9.02 13.31 -9.77
N PRO A 140 8.55 14.30 -10.59
CA PRO A 140 8.23 15.65 -10.11
C PRO A 140 7.21 15.68 -8.97
N ASP A 141 6.19 14.83 -9.02
CA ASP A 141 5.17 14.76 -7.98
C ASP A 141 5.71 14.24 -6.64
N GLN A 142 6.68 13.34 -6.67
CA GLN A 142 7.37 12.90 -5.46
C GLN A 142 8.21 14.03 -4.86
N ARG A 143 8.94 14.78 -5.68
CA ARG A 143 9.66 15.98 -5.22
C ARG A 143 8.72 17.00 -4.57
N LYS A 144 7.54 17.22 -5.19
CA LYS A 144 6.50 18.11 -4.63
C LYS A 144 6.00 17.62 -3.27
N LYS A 145 5.74 16.31 -3.13
CA LYS A 145 5.32 15.71 -1.85
C LYS A 145 6.39 15.85 -0.76
N TRP A 146 7.66 15.62 -1.07
CA TRP A 146 8.75 15.80 -0.12
C TRP A 146 8.87 17.25 0.36
N ARG A 147 8.75 18.22 -0.55
CA ARG A 147 8.74 19.64 -0.18
C ARG A 147 7.52 19.98 0.67
N ALA A 148 6.34 19.50 0.35
CA ALA A 148 5.15 19.68 1.17
C ALA A 148 5.30 19.04 2.56
N ALA A 149 5.90 17.85 2.65
CA ALA A 149 6.19 17.23 3.94
C ALA A 149 7.14 18.07 4.79
N ARG A 150 8.14 18.70 4.18
CA ARG A 150 9.09 19.59 4.88
C ARG A 150 8.44 20.91 5.33
N SER A 151 7.67 21.56 4.47
CA SER A 151 7.01 22.85 4.76
C SER A 151 5.74 22.70 5.63
N GLY A 152 5.07 21.57 5.54
CA GLY A 152 3.77 21.27 6.16
C GLY A 152 2.65 21.23 5.12
N PHE A 153 1.64 20.41 5.41
CA PHE A 153 0.37 20.39 4.67
C PHE A 153 -0.58 21.40 5.31
N SER A 154 -1.36 22.09 4.52
CA SER A 154 -2.36 23.03 5.01
C SER A 154 -3.52 22.31 5.71
N GLU A 155 -4.19 22.99 6.65
CA GLU A 155 -5.39 22.48 7.31
C GLU A 155 -6.49 22.10 6.30
N ALA A 156 -6.64 22.88 5.22
CA ALA A 156 -7.61 22.62 4.17
C ALA A 156 -7.29 21.32 3.41
N GLU A 157 -6.01 21.06 3.10
CA GLU A 157 -5.61 19.79 2.47
C GLU A 157 -5.88 18.59 3.38
N LEU A 158 -5.56 18.71 4.67
CA LEU A 158 -5.80 17.65 5.66
C LEU A 158 -7.30 17.40 5.87
N ALA A 159 -8.10 18.46 5.98
CA ALA A 159 -9.55 18.36 6.12
C ALA A 159 -10.19 17.70 4.89
N ASN A 160 -9.82 18.11 3.68
CA ASN A 160 -10.29 17.48 2.45
C ASN A 160 -9.88 15.99 2.38
N ALA A 161 -8.64 15.67 2.74
CA ALA A 161 -8.20 14.28 2.77
C ALA A 161 -9.02 13.43 3.77
N THR A 162 -9.30 13.97 4.95
CA THR A 162 -10.15 13.32 5.95
C THR A 162 -11.57 13.07 5.42
N GLU A 163 -12.20 14.07 4.79
CA GLU A 163 -13.53 13.93 4.18
C GLU A 163 -13.56 12.80 3.13
N LYS A 164 -12.55 12.74 2.26
CA LYS A 164 -12.46 11.70 1.22
C LYS A 164 -12.24 10.31 1.81
N ILE A 165 -11.46 10.19 2.89
CA ILE A 165 -11.27 8.92 3.59
C ILE A 165 -12.58 8.47 4.25
N LEU A 166 -13.31 9.39 4.91
CA LEU A 166 -14.64 9.09 5.48
C LEU A 166 -15.63 8.64 4.42
N PHE A 167 -15.66 9.31 3.28
CA PHE A 167 -16.48 8.88 2.15
C PHE A 167 -16.13 7.45 1.69
N ALA A 168 -14.84 7.14 1.63
CA ALA A 168 -14.38 5.81 1.22
C ALA A 168 -14.77 4.72 2.22
N VAL A 169 -14.58 4.94 3.52
CA VAL A 169 -14.94 3.96 4.56
C VAL A 169 -16.45 3.75 4.63
N ASP A 170 -17.26 4.82 4.51
CA ASP A 170 -18.72 4.72 4.47
C ASP A 170 -19.22 3.95 3.23
N LYS A 171 -18.55 4.13 2.09
CA LYS A 171 -18.88 3.41 0.86
C LYS A 171 -18.60 1.91 1.01
N VAL A 172 -17.45 1.56 1.61
CA VAL A 172 -17.11 0.16 1.90
C VAL A 172 -18.03 -0.44 2.94
N GLU A 173 -18.38 0.29 4.00
CA GLU A 173 -19.37 -0.15 5.02
C GLU A 173 -20.70 -0.53 4.38
N LYS A 174 -21.22 0.33 3.47
CA LYS A 174 -22.47 0.07 2.73
C LYS A 174 -22.36 -1.14 1.82
N GLN A 175 -21.21 -1.36 1.20
CA GLN A 175 -20.97 -2.53 0.36
C GLN A 175 -20.94 -3.81 1.18
N LEU A 176 -20.21 -3.81 2.31
CA LEU A 176 -20.11 -4.94 3.24
C LEU A 176 -21.43 -5.25 3.96
N ALA A 177 -22.41 -4.36 3.91
CA ALA A 177 -23.78 -4.65 4.33
C ALA A 177 -24.54 -5.55 3.35
N GLN A 178 -24.05 -5.69 2.12
CA GLN A 178 -24.71 -6.42 1.03
C GLN A 178 -23.96 -7.68 0.62
N THR A 179 -22.65 -7.71 0.82
CA THR A 179 -21.76 -8.78 0.38
C THR A 179 -20.75 -9.15 1.45
N ALA A 180 -20.22 -10.37 1.40
CA ALA A 180 -19.25 -10.87 2.37
C ALA A 180 -17.86 -10.20 2.24
N TRP A 181 -17.54 -9.70 1.03
CA TRP A 181 -16.28 -9.06 0.65
C TRP A 181 -16.54 -7.82 -0.21
N ILE A 182 -15.52 -6.98 -0.41
CA ILE A 182 -15.69 -5.67 -1.06
C ILE A 182 -16.21 -5.79 -2.50
N ALA A 183 -15.77 -6.80 -3.26
CA ALA A 183 -16.21 -6.96 -4.66
C ALA A 183 -17.40 -7.91 -4.84
N GLY A 184 -17.86 -8.58 -3.78
CA GLY A 184 -18.94 -9.58 -3.84
C GLY A 184 -18.84 -10.61 -2.71
N ASP A 185 -19.15 -11.86 -3.02
CA ASP A 185 -19.18 -12.93 -2.03
C ASP A 185 -17.84 -13.68 -1.90
N GLU A 186 -16.86 -13.35 -2.74
CA GLU A 186 -15.54 -13.97 -2.75
C GLU A 186 -14.46 -12.94 -2.37
N TYR A 187 -13.43 -13.43 -1.65
CA TYR A 187 -12.22 -12.67 -1.36
C TYR A 187 -11.42 -12.41 -2.63
N THR A 188 -11.03 -11.17 -2.85
CA THR A 188 -10.38 -10.74 -4.10
C THR A 188 -9.26 -9.73 -3.88
N LEU A 189 -8.57 -9.38 -4.96
CA LEU A 189 -7.60 -8.27 -5.01
C LEU A 189 -8.19 -6.93 -4.53
N ALA A 190 -9.52 -6.73 -4.60
CA ALA A 190 -10.17 -5.52 -4.10
C ALA A 190 -10.05 -5.40 -2.57
N ASP A 191 -10.21 -6.52 -1.87
CA ASP A 191 -10.05 -6.58 -0.41
C ASP A 191 -8.61 -6.30 0.00
N ILE A 192 -7.66 -6.91 -0.69
CA ILE A 192 -6.23 -6.70 -0.47
C ILE A 192 -5.86 -5.23 -0.67
N ASN A 193 -6.35 -4.61 -1.74
CA ASN A 193 -6.06 -3.23 -2.08
C ASN A 193 -6.58 -2.27 -1.01
N PHE A 194 -7.85 -2.37 -0.65
CA PHE A 194 -8.43 -1.48 0.36
C PHE A 194 -7.80 -1.71 1.75
N TYR A 195 -7.54 -2.97 2.12
CA TYR A 195 -6.87 -3.30 3.38
C TYR A 195 -5.50 -2.65 3.49
N SER A 196 -4.70 -2.73 2.44
CA SER A 196 -3.34 -2.22 2.43
C SER A 196 -3.24 -0.70 2.59
N TYR A 197 -4.21 0.05 2.08
CA TYR A 197 -4.20 1.52 2.17
C TYR A 197 -4.96 2.06 3.39
N CYS A 198 -6.15 1.57 3.64
CA CYS A 198 -7.07 2.18 4.57
C CYS A 198 -7.50 1.21 5.68
N GLY A 199 -7.93 0.01 5.30
CA GLY A 199 -8.56 -0.93 6.24
C GLY A 199 -7.69 -1.31 7.43
N MET A 200 -6.38 -1.42 7.24
CA MET A 200 -5.44 -1.80 8.28
C MET A 200 -5.26 -0.74 9.37
N SER A 201 -5.32 0.53 9.01
CA SER A 201 -4.82 1.62 9.87
C SER A 201 -5.80 2.76 10.13
N VAL A 202 -6.96 2.78 9.47
CA VAL A 202 -7.88 3.93 9.52
C VAL A 202 -8.32 4.32 10.93
N GLU A 203 -8.64 3.36 11.78
CA GLU A 203 -9.03 3.63 13.18
C GLU A 203 -7.91 4.26 13.99
N ARG A 204 -6.69 3.76 13.76
CA ARG A 204 -5.51 4.25 14.47
C ARG A 204 -5.06 5.61 13.96
N MET A 205 -5.22 5.87 12.65
CA MET A 205 -4.92 7.17 12.08
C MET A 205 -5.90 8.25 12.50
N PHE A 206 -7.16 7.87 12.78
CA PHE A 206 -8.25 8.79 13.07
C PHE A 206 -9.09 8.32 14.25
N PRO A 207 -8.50 8.21 15.47
CA PRO A 207 -9.21 7.73 16.65
C PRO A 207 -10.41 8.62 17.00
N GLU A 208 -10.31 9.93 16.70
CA GLU A 208 -11.37 10.92 16.91
C GLU A 208 -12.63 10.67 16.06
N LEU A 209 -12.51 9.95 14.96
CA LEU A 209 -13.63 9.67 14.06
C LEU A 209 -14.49 8.49 14.50
N ALA A 210 -14.06 7.76 15.54
CA ALA A 210 -14.77 6.61 16.10
C ALA A 210 -15.23 5.59 15.03
N ILE A 211 -14.35 5.29 14.07
CA ILE A 211 -14.64 4.45 12.91
C ILE A 211 -15.28 3.12 13.31
N GLY A 212 -14.82 2.50 14.40
CA GLY A 212 -15.39 1.24 14.89
C GLY A 212 -16.87 1.32 15.26
N LYS A 213 -17.34 2.48 15.74
CA LYS A 213 -18.77 2.72 16.01
C LYS A 213 -19.56 3.07 14.76
N ARG A 214 -18.92 3.78 13.82
CA ARG A 214 -19.52 4.26 12.58
C ARG A 214 -19.64 3.15 11.53
N CYS A 215 -18.63 2.29 11.44
CA CYS A 215 -18.45 1.31 10.38
C CYS A 215 -18.16 -0.09 10.97
N PRO A 216 -19.10 -0.71 11.69
CA PRO A 216 -18.87 -1.98 12.38
C PRO A 216 -18.55 -3.13 11.41
N ARG A 217 -19.15 -3.17 10.21
CA ARG A 217 -18.88 -4.20 9.20
C ARG A 217 -17.49 -4.08 8.60
N LEU A 218 -16.99 -2.86 8.48
CA LEU A 218 -15.61 -2.62 8.08
C LEU A 218 -14.64 -3.20 9.10
N ILE A 219 -14.96 -3.08 10.40
CA ILE A 219 -14.13 -3.66 11.46
C ILE A 219 -14.17 -5.19 11.44
N GLU A 220 -15.35 -5.80 11.30
CA GLU A 220 -15.50 -7.25 11.14
C GLU A 220 -14.75 -7.77 9.91
N TRP A 221 -14.85 -7.06 8.79
CA TRP A 221 -14.12 -7.39 7.58
C TRP A 221 -12.60 -7.28 7.78
N ARG A 222 -12.13 -6.22 8.44
CA ARG A 222 -10.70 -6.05 8.76
C ARG A 222 -10.17 -7.19 9.63
N GLU A 223 -10.94 -7.64 10.62
CA GLU A 223 -10.59 -8.79 11.44
C GLU A 223 -10.46 -10.06 10.60
N LYS A 224 -11.41 -10.30 9.69
CA LYS A 224 -11.31 -11.41 8.71
C LYS A 224 -10.06 -11.30 7.86
N MET A 225 -9.73 -10.10 7.37
CA MET A 225 -8.50 -9.86 6.60
C MET A 225 -7.25 -10.18 7.42
N THR A 226 -7.16 -9.63 8.64
CA THR A 226 -6.00 -9.80 9.51
C THR A 226 -5.80 -11.27 9.93
N ALA A 227 -6.88 -12.03 10.10
CA ALA A 227 -6.83 -13.45 10.45
C ALA A 227 -6.39 -14.38 9.31
N ARG A 228 -6.32 -13.88 8.07
CA ARG A 228 -5.83 -14.70 6.96
C ARG A 228 -4.34 -15.00 7.13
N PRO A 229 -3.91 -16.26 6.98
CA PRO A 229 -2.51 -16.64 7.19
C PRO A 229 -1.52 -15.84 6.32
N ALA A 230 -1.87 -15.58 5.05
CA ALA A 230 -1.02 -14.81 4.14
C ALA A 230 -0.90 -13.34 4.57
N VAL A 231 -1.98 -12.73 5.05
CA VAL A 231 -1.99 -11.36 5.56
C VAL A 231 -1.17 -11.28 6.85
N ALA A 232 -1.38 -12.20 7.79
CA ALA A 232 -0.62 -12.26 9.05
C ALA A 232 0.88 -12.42 8.78
N ARG A 233 1.27 -13.33 7.86
CA ARG A 233 2.66 -13.54 7.44
C ARG A 233 3.27 -12.29 6.80
N ALA A 234 2.54 -11.64 5.89
CA ALA A 234 2.99 -10.40 5.25
C ALA A 234 3.23 -9.28 6.28
N LEU A 235 2.35 -9.16 7.28
CA LEU A 235 2.49 -8.18 8.37
C LEU A 235 3.63 -8.50 9.32
N ALA A 236 3.86 -9.78 9.63
CA ALA A 236 4.97 -10.21 10.49
C ALA A 236 6.34 -9.90 9.87
N GLY A 237 6.41 -9.74 8.55
CA GLY A 237 7.64 -9.44 7.84
C GLY A 237 8.62 -10.61 7.83
N GLU A 238 8.13 -11.84 7.94
CA GLU A 238 8.94 -13.07 7.95
C GLU A 238 9.73 -13.27 6.64
N ASP A 239 9.22 -12.72 5.54
CA ASP A 239 9.85 -12.78 4.22
C ASP A 239 10.88 -11.67 3.98
N ARG A 240 11.27 -10.91 5.01
CA ARG A 240 12.25 -9.85 4.89
C ARG A 240 13.66 -10.38 5.11
N THR A 241 14.55 -10.07 4.19
CA THR A 241 15.98 -10.43 4.30
C THR A 241 16.83 -9.39 5.04
N ALA A 242 16.26 -8.26 5.45
CA ALA A 242 17.00 -7.22 6.16
C ALA A 242 17.04 -7.49 7.67
N PRO A 243 18.24 -7.68 8.28
CA PRO A 243 18.35 -7.84 9.72
C PRO A 243 18.02 -6.53 10.44
N GLY A 244 17.16 -6.60 11.45
CA GLY A 244 16.95 -5.52 12.40
C GLY A 244 15.83 -4.52 12.08
N LEU A 245 15.06 -4.73 11.01
CA LEU A 245 13.88 -3.91 10.77
C LEU A 245 12.75 -4.31 11.70
N ARG A 246 12.46 -3.42 12.63
CA ARG A 246 11.29 -3.54 13.50
C ARG A 246 10.04 -3.36 12.64
N THR A 247 9.10 -4.29 12.76
CA THR A 247 7.73 -4.06 12.32
C THR A 247 7.26 -2.75 12.93
N TRP A 248 6.81 -1.82 12.08
CA TRP A 248 6.19 -0.60 12.58
C TRP A 248 4.90 -0.96 13.32
N THR A 249 4.96 -0.99 14.66
CA THR A 249 3.83 -1.32 15.53
C THR A 249 2.92 -0.12 15.78
N GLY A 250 3.28 1.07 15.28
CA GLY A 250 2.50 2.29 15.45
C GLY A 250 2.63 2.97 16.81
N GLU A 251 3.54 2.51 17.63
CA GLU A 251 3.90 3.23 18.85
C GLU A 251 4.91 4.32 18.52
N ALA A 252 4.42 5.56 18.44
CA ALA A 252 5.29 6.73 18.51
C ALA A 252 5.93 6.74 19.91
N ARG A 253 7.26 6.71 19.96
CA ARG A 253 8.00 7.10 21.15
C ARG A 253 8.11 8.61 21.19
#